data_42836654a43717f365b2cd9f9b1bb56b
#
_entry.id   42836654a43717f365b2cd9f9b1bb56b
#
_cell.length_a   1.000
_cell.length_b   1.000
_cell.length_c   1.000
_cell.angle_alpha   90.00
_cell.angle_beta   90.00
_cell.angle_gamma   90.00
#
_symmetry.space_group_name_H-M   'P 1'
#
loop_
_entity.id
_entity.type
_entity.pdbx_description
1 polymer ?
#
loop_
_entity_poly.entity_id
_entity_poly.type
_entity_poly.pdbx_seq_one_letter_code
_entity_poly.pdbx_strand_id
1 'polypeptide(L)'
;MDSLITAAALALAAGDPLGALNRIALRDDPPALALRGIAMARLGDFARATALLKLAARGFGAKEAVARARCIVAEAEIALVSRDLAWPTKSLEAARATLEQRGDWLNAAHARNLQARRLILIGRLDDAEQALAVLDPSPFPPAARAVYELVVAGLAIRRIHAEAARDALARAERAARHAGIPELIAEVRTASRALTEPAARLTAGGETTLIRLAEVETILASGALVVDACRRTVRGGHTIVPLARRPVLFALAKALAEAWPGDVSRRTLIARAFRGKDADDSHRARLRVEIGRLRAALRPLADIGATPDGFALTPHHNRKVAVLTPPVDDPDADVMALLADGEAWSSSALAIALDTSQRTVQRALDTLAEAGTVQSHGRGRARRWTMPPIAGFTTTLLLPAPLPDG
;
A
#
# COMPACT_ATOMS: atom_id res chain seq x y z
N MET A 1 -23.41 -23.35 -26.54
CA MET A 1 -22.89 -22.14 -25.85
C MET A 1 -23.95 -21.03 -25.99
N ASP A 2 -24.29 -20.36 -24.92
CA ASP A 2 -25.30 -19.27 -24.93
C ASP A 2 -24.73 -18.02 -25.61
N SER A 3 -25.28 -17.63 -26.76
CA SER A 3 -24.76 -16.53 -27.56
C SER A 3 -24.80 -15.17 -26.84
N LEU A 4 -25.78 -14.94 -25.95
CA LEU A 4 -25.89 -13.70 -25.17
C LEU A 4 -24.82 -13.62 -24.07
N ILE A 5 -24.51 -14.73 -23.40
CA ILE A 5 -23.44 -14.84 -22.40
C ILE A 5 -22.10 -14.55 -23.07
N THR A 6 -21.83 -15.21 -24.20
CA THR A 6 -20.61 -14.98 -24.97
C THR A 6 -20.48 -13.54 -25.43
N ALA A 7 -21.55 -12.95 -25.98
CA ALA A 7 -21.56 -11.56 -26.42
C ALA A 7 -21.37 -10.56 -25.26
N ALA A 8 -21.94 -10.83 -24.08
CA ALA A 8 -21.71 -10.03 -22.89
C ALA A 8 -20.27 -10.13 -22.37
N ALA A 9 -19.68 -11.33 -22.36
CA ALA A 9 -18.29 -11.54 -22.00
C ALA A 9 -17.32 -10.79 -22.92
N LEU A 10 -17.57 -10.84 -24.25
CA LEU A 10 -16.79 -10.10 -25.24
C LEU A 10 -16.92 -8.57 -25.05
N ALA A 11 -18.13 -8.07 -24.76
CA ALA A 11 -18.34 -6.65 -24.45
C ALA A 11 -17.52 -6.22 -23.22
N LEU A 12 -17.52 -7.03 -22.14
CA LEU A 12 -16.67 -6.77 -20.97
C LEU A 12 -15.19 -6.79 -21.34
N ALA A 13 -14.73 -7.75 -22.11
CA ALA A 13 -13.34 -7.83 -22.55
C ALA A 13 -12.93 -6.59 -23.37
N ALA A 14 -13.85 -6.03 -24.15
CA ALA A 14 -13.65 -4.81 -24.92
C ALA A 14 -13.78 -3.50 -24.09
N GLY A 15 -14.04 -3.60 -22.77
CA GLY A 15 -14.22 -2.41 -21.93
C GLY A 15 -15.60 -1.77 -21.97
N ASP A 16 -16.62 -2.47 -22.46
CA ASP A 16 -18.01 -2.01 -22.56
C ASP A 16 -18.93 -2.69 -21.52
N PRO A 17 -18.94 -2.23 -20.25
CA PRO A 17 -19.79 -2.81 -19.22
C PRO A 17 -21.29 -2.55 -19.45
N LEU A 18 -21.65 -1.42 -20.06
CA LEU A 18 -23.04 -1.12 -20.36
C LEU A 18 -23.59 -1.99 -21.47
N GLY A 19 -22.81 -2.20 -22.54
CA GLY A 19 -23.16 -3.15 -23.59
C GLY A 19 -23.29 -4.58 -23.09
N ALA A 20 -22.48 -5.00 -22.14
CA ALA A 20 -22.62 -6.30 -21.47
C ALA A 20 -23.95 -6.39 -20.70
N LEU A 21 -24.25 -5.38 -19.87
CA LEU A 21 -25.49 -5.33 -19.07
C LEU A 21 -26.73 -5.39 -19.95
N ASN A 22 -26.77 -4.63 -21.05
CA ASN A 22 -27.91 -4.62 -21.96
C ASN A 22 -28.24 -6.01 -22.53
N ARG A 23 -27.24 -6.89 -22.66
CA ARG A 23 -27.43 -8.25 -23.22
C ARG A 23 -27.97 -9.25 -22.20
N ILE A 24 -27.72 -9.01 -20.91
CA ILE A 24 -28.00 -9.99 -19.83
C ILE A 24 -28.82 -9.41 -18.68
N ALA A 25 -29.36 -8.18 -18.81
CA ALA A 25 -30.05 -7.47 -17.73
C ALA A 25 -31.21 -8.24 -17.08
N LEU A 26 -31.95 -9.01 -17.89
CA LEU A 26 -33.14 -9.76 -17.49
C LEU A 26 -32.87 -11.23 -17.12
N ARG A 27 -31.61 -11.63 -17.07
CA ARG A 27 -31.23 -13.03 -16.80
C ARG A 27 -30.73 -13.18 -15.36
N ASP A 28 -31.17 -14.26 -14.72
CA ASP A 28 -30.80 -14.58 -13.33
C ASP A 28 -30.11 -15.95 -13.20
N ASP A 29 -29.69 -16.55 -14.31
CA ASP A 29 -28.82 -17.75 -14.28
C ASP A 29 -27.38 -17.40 -13.80
N PRO A 30 -26.66 -18.35 -13.21
CA PRO A 30 -25.36 -18.07 -12.59
C PRO A 30 -24.34 -17.40 -13.52
N PRO A 31 -24.18 -17.79 -14.80
CA PRO A 31 -23.27 -17.10 -15.72
C PRO A 31 -23.67 -15.63 -15.96
N ALA A 32 -24.96 -15.33 -16.14
CA ALA A 32 -25.45 -13.96 -16.31
C ALA A 32 -25.24 -13.12 -15.06
N LEU A 33 -25.53 -13.68 -13.88
CA LEU A 33 -25.28 -13.00 -12.60
C LEU A 33 -23.78 -12.68 -12.40
N ALA A 34 -22.89 -13.60 -12.75
CA ALA A 34 -21.43 -13.39 -12.67
C ALA A 34 -20.99 -12.23 -13.56
N LEU A 35 -21.40 -12.21 -14.83
CA LEU A 35 -21.06 -11.13 -15.77
C LEU A 35 -21.69 -9.78 -15.36
N ARG A 36 -22.92 -9.79 -14.86
CA ARG A 36 -23.56 -8.58 -14.29
C ARG A 36 -22.77 -8.06 -13.08
N GLY A 37 -22.30 -8.96 -12.21
CA GLY A 37 -21.45 -8.62 -11.08
C GLY A 37 -20.16 -7.93 -11.54
N ILE A 38 -19.47 -8.48 -12.53
CA ILE A 38 -18.27 -7.90 -13.13
C ILE A 38 -18.57 -6.54 -13.76
N ALA A 39 -19.67 -6.41 -14.51
CA ALA A 39 -20.07 -5.13 -15.11
C ALA A 39 -20.36 -4.05 -14.07
N MET A 40 -21.08 -4.39 -12.97
CA MET A 40 -21.34 -3.49 -11.86
C MET A 40 -20.06 -3.04 -11.16
N ALA A 41 -19.10 -3.96 -10.97
CA ALA A 41 -17.81 -3.63 -10.40
C ALA A 41 -17.04 -2.60 -11.26
N ARG A 42 -17.05 -2.76 -12.59
CA ARG A 42 -16.44 -1.78 -13.51
C ARG A 42 -17.14 -0.42 -13.51
N LEU A 43 -18.42 -0.38 -13.17
CA LEU A 43 -19.18 0.85 -13.01
C LEU A 43 -19.04 1.46 -11.59
N GLY A 44 -18.26 0.83 -10.70
CA GLY A 44 -18.02 1.31 -9.33
C GLY A 44 -19.08 0.92 -8.31
N ASP A 45 -20.15 0.18 -8.68
CA ASP A 45 -21.14 -0.32 -7.73
C ASP A 45 -20.67 -1.64 -7.10
N PHE A 46 -19.70 -1.53 -6.22
CA PHE A 46 -19.07 -2.69 -5.56
C PHE A 46 -20.01 -3.48 -4.65
N ALA A 47 -21.00 -2.80 -4.04
CA ALA A 47 -21.96 -3.46 -3.17
C ALA A 47 -22.84 -4.42 -3.98
N ARG A 48 -23.39 -3.94 -5.08
CA ARG A 48 -24.24 -4.72 -5.99
C ARG A 48 -23.42 -5.79 -6.71
N ALA A 49 -22.20 -5.46 -7.15
CA ALA A 49 -21.28 -6.41 -7.75
C ALA A 49 -21.01 -7.62 -6.85
N THR A 50 -20.64 -7.38 -5.58
CA THR A 50 -20.40 -8.43 -4.60
C THR A 50 -21.64 -9.29 -4.33
N ALA A 51 -22.82 -8.67 -4.25
CA ALA A 51 -24.08 -9.41 -4.05
C ALA A 51 -24.36 -10.35 -5.23
N LEU A 52 -24.20 -9.88 -6.47
CA LEU A 52 -24.41 -10.65 -7.69
C LEU A 52 -23.40 -11.81 -7.82
N LEU A 53 -22.12 -11.55 -7.55
CA LEU A 53 -21.07 -12.59 -7.58
C LEU A 53 -21.32 -13.69 -6.56
N LYS A 54 -21.75 -13.34 -5.35
CA LYS A 54 -22.13 -14.33 -4.32
C LYS A 54 -23.33 -15.16 -4.73
N LEU A 55 -24.34 -14.56 -5.37
CA LEU A 55 -25.48 -15.30 -5.90
C LEU A 55 -25.04 -16.24 -7.03
N ALA A 56 -24.21 -15.79 -7.96
CA ALA A 56 -23.63 -16.59 -9.02
C ALA A 56 -22.84 -17.79 -8.44
N ALA A 57 -21.92 -17.53 -7.53
CA ALA A 57 -21.09 -18.55 -6.89
C ALA A 57 -21.91 -19.64 -6.17
N ARG A 58 -23.07 -19.28 -5.59
CA ARG A 58 -24.00 -20.25 -4.97
C ARG A 58 -24.82 -21.03 -5.99
N GLY A 59 -25.15 -20.38 -7.12
CA GLY A 59 -25.94 -20.99 -8.19
C GLY A 59 -25.15 -21.98 -9.05
N PHE A 60 -23.83 -21.84 -9.13
CA PHE A 60 -22.98 -22.80 -9.83
C PHE A 60 -22.94 -24.15 -9.10
N GLY A 61 -23.16 -25.22 -9.86
CA GLY A 61 -23.15 -26.59 -9.36
C GLY A 61 -21.76 -27.13 -9.05
N ALA A 62 -21.70 -28.34 -8.52
CA ALA A 62 -20.44 -29.01 -8.18
C ALA A 62 -19.51 -29.21 -9.39
N LYS A 63 -20.08 -29.38 -10.60
CA LYS A 63 -19.33 -29.55 -11.86
C LYS A 63 -18.73 -28.22 -12.37
N GLU A 64 -19.21 -27.07 -11.90
CA GLU A 64 -18.82 -25.73 -12.32
C GLU A 64 -17.85 -25.08 -11.33
N ALA A 65 -16.94 -25.89 -10.76
CA ALA A 65 -15.98 -25.45 -9.75
C ALA A 65 -15.10 -24.28 -10.22
N VAL A 66 -14.73 -24.27 -11.52
CA VAL A 66 -13.94 -23.17 -12.14
C VAL A 66 -14.72 -21.87 -12.14
N ALA A 67 -15.97 -21.87 -12.60
CA ALA A 67 -16.80 -20.68 -12.63
C ALA A 67 -17.03 -20.09 -11.21
N ARG A 68 -17.27 -20.96 -10.23
CA ARG A 68 -17.36 -20.59 -8.83
C ARG A 68 -16.06 -19.97 -8.31
N ALA A 69 -14.89 -20.58 -8.63
CA ALA A 69 -13.60 -20.05 -8.24
C ALA A 69 -13.32 -18.67 -8.86
N ARG A 70 -13.68 -18.45 -10.12
CA ARG A 70 -13.60 -17.13 -10.79
C ARG A 70 -14.45 -16.07 -10.07
N CYS A 71 -15.65 -16.39 -9.61
CA CYS A 71 -16.47 -15.47 -8.81
C CYS A 71 -15.78 -15.08 -7.50
N ILE A 72 -15.14 -16.03 -6.81
CA ILE A 72 -14.38 -15.76 -5.57
C ILE A 72 -13.17 -14.85 -5.87
N VAL A 73 -12.47 -15.06 -6.96
CA VAL A 73 -11.36 -14.19 -7.38
C VAL A 73 -11.86 -12.77 -7.64
N ALA A 74 -13.00 -12.63 -8.34
CA ALA A 74 -13.63 -11.33 -8.59
C ALA A 74 -14.08 -10.64 -7.29
N GLU A 75 -14.65 -11.38 -6.34
CA GLU A 75 -14.98 -10.83 -5.00
C GLU A 75 -13.71 -10.36 -4.26
N ALA A 76 -12.62 -11.11 -4.34
CA ALA A 76 -11.33 -10.73 -3.73
C ALA A 76 -10.76 -9.45 -4.36
N GLU A 77 -10.89 -9.29 -5.67
CA GLU A 77 -10.46 -8.07 -6.36
C GLU A 77 -11.30 -6.86 -5.93
N ILE A 78 -12.62 -7.00 -5.87
CA ILE A 78 -13.51 -5.95 -5.36
C ILE A 78 -13.14 -5.59 -3.91
N ALA A 79 -12.89 -6.60 -3.06
CA ALA A 79 -12.45 -6.37 -1.68
C ALA A 79 -11.13 -5.59 -1.62
N LEU A 80 -10.17 -5.92 -2.49
CA LEU A 80 -8.89 -5.24 -2.57
C LEU A 80 -9.06 -3.79 -3.02
N VAL A 81 -9.84 -3.54 -4.06
CA VAL A 81 -10.13 -2.20 -4.58
C VAL A 81 -10.86 -1.35 -3.54
N SER A 82 -11.89 -1.91 -2.89
CA SER A 82 -12.60 -1.23 -1.79
C SER A 82 -11.83 -1.22 -0.47
N ARG A 83 -10.55 -1.62 -0.47
CA ARG A 83 -9.67 -1.70 0.73
C ARG A 83 -10.30 -2.49 1.89
N ASP A 84 -11.07 -3.52 1.59
CA ASP A 84 -11.52 -4.50 2.58
C ASP A 84 -10.44 -5.56 2.81
N LEU A 85 -9.40 -5.19 3.56
CA LEU A 85 -8.28 -6.07 3.87
C LEU A 85 -8.64 -7.19 4.86
N ALA A 86 -9.86 -7.15 5.44
CA ALA A 86 -10.38 -8.22 6.29
C ALA A 86 -10.99 -9.38 5.50
N TRP A 87 -11.12 -9.26 4.19
CA TRP A 87 -11.66 -10.32 3.33
C TRP A 87 -10.84 -11.62 3.46
N PRO A 88 -11.50 -12.81 3.53
CA PRO A 88 -10.83 -14.06 3.88
C PRO A 88 -9.84 -14.53 2.81
N THR A 89 -8.53 -14.44 3.08
CA THR A 89 -7.47 -14.88 2.17
C THR A 89 -7.51 -16.37 1.86
N LYS A 90 -7.95 -17.20 2.80
CA LYS A 90 -8.11 -18.65 2.59
C LYS A 90 -9.06 -18.99 1.44
N SER A 91 -10.09 -18.15 1.24
CA SER A 91 -11.03 -18.34 0.12
C SER A 91 -10.35 -18.10 -1.23
N LEU A 92 -9.48 -17.07 -1.32
CA LEU A 92 -8.69 -16.80 -2.54
C LEU A 92 -7.68 -17.92 -2.81
N GLU A 93 -7.02 -18.42 -1.77
CA GLU A 93 -6.06 -19.53 -1.90
C GLU A 93 -6.74 -20.81 -2.39
N ALA A 94 -7.92 -21.14 -1.85
CA ALA A 94 -8.71 -22.30 -2.30
C ALA A 94 -9.20 -22.14 -3.74
N ALA A 95 -9.67 -20.94 -4.11
CA ALA A 95 -10.09 -20.64 -5.48
C ALA A 95 -8.90 -20.77 -6.45
N ARG A 96 -7.74 -20.19 -6.12
CA ARG A 96 -6.51 -20.33 -6.91
C ARG A 96 -6.12 -21.78 -7.12
N ALA A 97 -6.09 -22.58 -6.05
CA ALA A 97 -5.76 -24.00 -6.16
C ALA A 97 -6.74 -24.76 -7.07
N THR A 98 -8.04 -24.44 -7.02
CA THR A 98 -9.04 -25.02 -7.92
C THR A 98 -8.77 -24.64 -9.37
N LEU A 99 -8.43 -23.37 -9.64
CA LEU A 99 -8.11 -22.89 -10.99
C LEU A 99 -6.85 -23.55 -11.55
N GLU A 100 -5.79 -23.67 -10.74
CA GLU A 100 -4.55 -24.38 -11.12
C GLU A 100 -4.82 -25.85 -11.47
N GLN A 101 -5.56 -26.58 -10.62
CA GLN A 101 -5.92 -27.99 -10.83
C GLN A 101 -6.76 -28.22 -12.10
N ARG A 102 -7.52 -27.21 -12.51
CA ARG A 102 -8.40 -27.28 -13.68
C ARG A 102 -7.81 -26.63 -14.94
N GLY A 103 -6.56 -26.20 -14.90
CA GLY A 103 -5.85 -25.63 -16.05
C GLY A 103 -6.22 -24.18 -16.38
N ASP A 104 -6.96 -23.49 -15.51
CA ASP A 104 -7.26 -22.05 -15.67
C ASP A 104 -6.11 -21.22 -15.11
N TRP A 105 -4.94 -21.35 -15.75
CA TRP A 105 -3.70 -20.75 -15.30
C TRP A 105 -3.73 -19.20 -15.27
N LEU A 106 -4.48 -18.55 -16.16
CA LEU A 106 -4.57 -17.10 -16.22
C LEU A 106 -5.31 -16.52 -15.00
N ASN A 107 -6.45 -17.11 -14.66
CA ASN A 107 -7.19 -16.69 -13.46
C ASN A 107 -6.48 -17.09 -12.16
N ALA A 108 -5.75 -18.19 -12.16
CA ALA A 108 -4.89 -18.56 -11.04
C ALA A 108 -3.74 -17.57 -10.84
N ALA A 109 -3.09 -17.13 -11.91
CA ALA A 109 -2.06 -16.09 -11.88
C ALA A 109 -2.63 -14.75 -11.41
N HIS A 110 -3.83 -14.38 -11.86
CA HIS A 110 -4.53 -13.19 -11.39
C HIS A 110 -4.81 -13.24 -9.88
N ALA A 111 -5.32 -14.38 -9.38
CA ALA A 111 -5.53 -14.58 -7.94
C ALA A 111 -4.22 -14.39 -7.13
N ARG A 112 -3.09 -14.85 -7.68
CA ARG A 112 -1.77 -14.66 -7.05
C ARG A 112 -1.30 -13.21 -7.09
N ASN A 113 -1.57 -12.49 -8.18
CA ASN A 113 -1.34 -11.05 -8.24
C ASN A 113 -2.14 -10.27 -7.18
N LEU A 114 -3.41 -10.62 -6.97
CA LEU A 114 -4.24 -10.02 -5.93
C LEU A 114 -3.67 -10.30 -4.53
N GLN A 115 -3.20 -11.52 -4.29
CA GLN A 115 -2.51 -11.87 -3.04
C GLN A 115 -1.25 -11.02 -2.83
N ALA A 116 -0.40 -10.87 -3.85
CA ALA A 116 0.80 -10.05 -3.79
C ALA A 116 0.45 -8.56 -3.54
N ARG A 117 -0.53 -7.99 -4.23
CA ARG A 117 -1.02 -6.61 -4.00
C ARG A 117 -1.46 -6.41 -2.54
N ARG A 118 -2.23 -7.35 -1.99
CA ARG A 118 -2.64 -7.30 -0.59
C ARG A 118 -1.45 -7.35 0.36
N LEU A 119 -0.49 -8.24 0.12
CA LEU A 119 0.73 -8.37 0.94
C LEU A 119 1.55 -7.08 0.92
N ILE A 120 1.68 -6.42 -0.24
CA ILE A 120 2.33 -5.11 -0.37
C ILE A 120 1.61 -4.05 0.49
N LEU A 121 0.27 -4.00 0.44
CA LEU A 121 -0.53 -3.04 1.21
C LEU A 121 -0.33 -3.19 2.72
N ILE A 122 -0.22 -4.44 3.22
CA ILE A 122 -0.02 -4.71 4.65
C ILE A 122 1.47 -4.78 5.06
N GLY A 123 2.40 -4.42 4.16
CA GLY A 123 3.83 -4.34 4.46
C GLY A 123 4.58 -5.67 4.50
N ARG A 124 3.94 -6.81 4.13
CA ARG A 124 4.58 -8.13 4.06
C ARG A 124 5.31 -8.31 2.72
N LEU A 125 6.39 -7.55 2.54
CA LEU A 125 7.06 -7.42 1.24
C LEU A 125 7.78 -8.70 0.80
N ASP A 126 8.35 -9.46 1.74
CA ASP A 126 9.05 -10.73 1.41
C ASP A 126 8.06 -11.80 0.92
N ASP A 127 6.89 -11.88 1.55
CA ASP A 127 5.84 -12.78 1.11
C ASP A 127 5.26 -12.37 -0.26
N ALA A 128 5.16 -11.06 -0.51
CA ALA A 128 4.73 -10.54 -1.80
C ALA A 128 5.71 -10.90 -2.92
N GLU A 129 7.01 -10.78 -2.66
CA GLU A 129 8.07 -11.18 -3.59
C GLU A 129 8.03 -12.66 -3.89
N GLN A 130 7.88 -13.51 -2.86
CA GLN A 130 7.73 -14.95 -3.03
C GLN A 130 6.48 -15.30 -3.86
N ALA A 131 5.36 -14.59 -3.64
CA ALA A 131 4.14 -14.81 -4.42
C ALA A 131 4.32 -14.46 -5.91
N LEU A 132 5.13 -13.43 -6.22
CA LEU A 132 5.43 -13.03 -7.59
C LEU A 132 6.48 -13.92 -8.26
N ALA A 133 7.47 -14.41 -7.51
CA ALA A 133 8.59 -15.20 -8.05
C ALA A 133 8.19 -16.51 -8.73
N VAL A 134 7.02 -17.05 -8.40
CA VAL A 134 6.49 -18.27 -9.00
C VAL A 134 5.65 -18.04 -10.25
N LEU A 135 5.44 -16.77 -10.64
CA LEU A 135 4.69 -16.41 -11.84
C LEU A 135 5.65 -16.21 -13.03
N ASP A 136 5.36 -16.89 -14.13
CA ASP A 136 5.96 -16.58 -15.43
C ASP A 136 5.02 -15.60 -16.18
N PRO A 137 5.42 -14.33 -16.38
CA PRO A 137 4.59 -13.36 -17.11
C PRO A 137 4.67 -13.54 -18.64
N SER A 138 5.53 -14.41 -19.17
CA SER A 138 5.78 -14.54 -20.61
C SER A 138 4.52 -14.86 -21.42
N PRO A 139 3.63 -15.79 -20.98
CA PRO A 139 2.42 -16.09 -21.70
C PRO A 139 1.26 -15.14 -21.41
N PHE A 140 1.42 -14.13 -20.57
CA PHE A 140 0.31 -13.26 -20.20
C PHE A 140 -0.16 -12.40 -21.37
N PRO A 141 -1.48 -12.28 -21.60
CA PRO A 141 -2.05 -11.26 -22.46
C PRO A 141 -1.63 -9.85 -22.01
N PRO A 142 -1.63 -8.86 -22.91
CA PRO A 142 -1.14 -7.50 -22.60
C PRO A 142 -1.75 -6.89 -21.33
N ALA A 143 -3.06 -7.03 -21.12
CA ALA A 143 -3.72 -6.50 -19.93
C ALA A 143 -3.23 -7.18 -18.63
N ALA A 144 -3.14 -8.50 -18.61
CA ALA A 144 -2.65 -9.25 -17.44
C ALA A 144 -1.17 -8.96 -17.16
N ARG A 145 -0.36 -8.80 -18.23
CA ARG A 145 1.04 -8.40 -18.10
C ARG A 145 1.16 -7.01 -17.48
N ALA A 146 0.36 -6.03 -17.92
CA ALA A 146 0.38 -4.69 -17.34
C ALA A 146 0.06 -4.71 -15.84
N VAL A 147 -0.96 -5.47 -15.42
CA VAL A 147 -1.31 -5.64 -14.00
C VAL A 147 -0.17 -6.29 -13.21
N TYR A 148 0.46 -7.35 -13.74
CA TYR A 148 1.61 -8.00 -13.11
C TYR A 148 2.76 -6.99 -12.91
N GLU A 149 3.13 -6.25 -13.95
CA GLU A 149 4.22 -5.28 -13.88
C GLU A 149 3.92 -4.11 -12.93
N LEU A 150 2.65 -3.70 -12.79
CA LEU A 150 2.23 -2.75 -11.76
C LEU A 150 2.45 -3.28 -10.34
N VAL A 151 2.21 -4.57 -10.12
CA VAL A 151 2.46 -5.19 -8.80
C VAL A 151 3.96 -5.26 -8.52
N VAL A 152 4.77 -5.63 -9.50
CA VAL A 152 6.24 -5.62 -9.41
C VAL A 152 6.75 -4.22 -9.11
N ALA A 153 6.25 -3.20 -9.82
CA ALA A 153 6.60 -1.80 -9.57
C ALA A 153 6.22 -1.35 -8.15
N GLY A 154 5.02 -1.70 -7.70
CA GLY A 154 4.54 -1.40 -6.35
C GLY A 154 5.43 -2.00 -5.27
N LEU A 155 5.88 -3.24 -5.45
CA LEU A 155 6.84 -3.90 -4.55
C LEU A 155 8.20 -3.16 -4.56
N ALA A 156 8.72 -2.82 -5.74
CA ALA A 156 10.00 -2.12 -5.89
C ALA A 156 9.95 -0.72 -5.24
N ILE A 157 8.86 0.04 -5.42
CA ILE A 157 8.65 1.34 -4.76
C ILE A 157 8.66 1.18 -3.23
N ARG A 158 7.94 0.19 -2.70
CA ARG A 158 7.89 -0.06 -1.25
C ARG A 158 9.23 -0.48 -0.68
N ARG A 159 10.09 -1.13 -1.47
CA ARG A 159 11.47 -1.49 -1.11
C ARG A 159 12.49 -0.37 -1.36
N ILE A 160 12.06 0.73 -1.97
CA ILE A 160 12.92 1.85 -2.39
C ILE A 160 13.98 1.38 -3.41
N HIS A 161 13.56 0.62 -4.39
CA HIS A 161 14.35 0.22 -5.55
C HIS A 161 13.86 1.02 -6.77
N ALA A 162 14.37 2.25 -6.92
CA ALA A 162 13.84 3.22 -7.89
C ALA A 162 14.08 2.80 -9.34
N GLU A 163 15.22 2.17 -9.63
CA GLU A 163 15.54 1.67 -10.99
C GLU A 163 14.61 0.51 -11.35
N ALA A 164 14.49 -0.49 -10.48
CA ALA A 164 13.59 -1.63 -10.69
C ALA A 164 12.13 -1.18 -10.84
N ALA A 165 11.70 -0.18 -10.07
CA ALA A 165 10.36 0.41 -10.18
C ALA A 165 10.16 1.09 -11.54
N ARG A 166 11.14 1.86 -12.03
CA ARG A 166 11.11 2.52 -13.33
C ARG A 166 10.99 1.51 -14.46
N ASP A 167 11.79 0.46 -14.42
CA ASP A 167 11.79 -0.58 -15.45
C ASP A 167 10.46 -1.35 -15.49
N ALA A 168 9.92 -1.70 -14.33
CA ALA A 168 8.62 -2.37 -14.23
C ALA A 168 7.49 -1.46 -14.75
N LEU A 169 7.48 -0.17 -14.38
CA LEU A 169 6.49 0.80 -14.89
C LEU A 169 6.60 1.00 -16.40
N ALA A 170 7.81 1.03 -16.95
CA ALA A 170 8.00 1.11 -18.40
C ALA A 170 7.48 -0.14 -19.11
N ARG A 171 7.63 -1.35 -18.54
CA ARG A 171 7.02 -2.58 -19.07
C ARG A 171 5.50 -2.55 -18.93
N ALA A 172 4.98 -2.09 -17.80
CA ALA A 172 3.55 -1.92 -17.58
C ALA A 172 2.92 -0.97 -18.60
N GLU A 173 3.58 0.17 -18.88
CA GLU A 173 3.09 1.15 -19.84
C GLU A 173 3.01 0.59 -21.26
N ARG A 174 4.04 -0.12 -21.71
CA ARG A 174 4.03 -0.78 -23.03
C ARG A 174 2.88 -1.80 -23.13
N ALA A 175 2.71 -2.62 -22.10
CA ALA A 175 1.67 -3.63 -22.05
C ALA A 175 0.26 -3.00 -21.99
N ALA A 176 0.06 -1.94 -21.19
CA ALA A 176 -1.22 -1.24 -21.08
C ALA A 176 -1.61 -0.57 -22.40
N ARG A 177 -0.66 0.07 -23.09
CA ARG A 177 -0.92 0.65 -24.44
C ARG A 177 -1.27 -0.44 -25.45
N HIS A 178 -0.61 -1.59 -25.40
CA HIS A 178 -0.94 -2.72 -26.28
C HIS A 178 -2.33 -3.31 -25.97
N ALA A 179 -2.73 -3.32 -24.70
CA ALA A 179 -4.08 -3.74 -24.29
C ALA A 179 -5.17 -2.77 -24.78
N GLY A 180 -4.84 -1.49 -25.00
CA GLY A 180 -5.78 -0.47 -25.45
C GLY A 180 -6.87 -0.11 -24.44
N ILE A 181 -6.67 -0.40 -23.13
CA ILE A 181 -7.65 -0.16 -22.07
C ILE A 181 -7.31 1.19 -21.40
N PRO A 182 -8.14 2.26 -21.59
CA PRO A 182 -7.81 3.61 -21.11
C PRO A 182 -7.58 3.68 -19.58
N GLU A 183 -8.39 2.97 -18.82
CA GLU A 183 -8.31 2.93 -17.36
C GLU A 183 -6.98 2.34 -16.89
N LEU A 184 -6.53 1.25 -17.54
CA LEU A 184 -5.24 0.63 -17.22
C LEU A 184 -4.06 1.55 -17.53
N ILE A 185 -4.14 2.30 -18.64
CA ILE A 185 -3.15 3.32 -19.01
C ILE A 185 -3.13 4.42 -17.94
N ALA A 186 -4.30 4.84 -17.45
CA ALA A 186 -4.41 5.84 -16.40
C ALA A 186 -3.83 5.33 -15.05
N GLU A 187 -4.07 4.06 -14.70
CA GLU A 187 -3.50 3.42 -13.50
C GLU A 187 -1.97 3.40 -13.55
N VAL A 188 -1.39 2.99 -14.68
CA VAL A 188 0.08 3.01 -14.87
C VAL A 188 0.64 4.42 -14.76
N ARG A 189 -0.03 5.41 -15.36
CA ARG A 189 0.39 6.81 -15.27
C ARG A 189 0.34 7.32 -13.82
N THR A 190 -0.70 6.97 -13.08
CA THR A 190 -0.81 7.32 -11.66
C THR A 190 0.29 6.69 -10.84
N ALA A 191 0.57 5.40 -11.03
CA ALA A 191 1.66 4.71 -10.34
C ALA A 191 3.04 5.32 -10.66
N SER A 192 3.24 5.82 -11.88
CA SER A 192 4.51 6.45 -12.32
C SER A 192 4.81 7.76 -11.59
N ARG A 193 3.81 8.43 -11.02
CA ARG A 193 4.03 9.64 -10.20
C ARG A 193 4.93 9.40 -9.01
N ALA A 194 4.92 8.19 -8.43
CA ALA A 194 5.79 7.84 -7.33
C ALA A 194 7.30 7.98 -7.63
N LEU A 195 7.69 8.00 -8.91
CA LEU A 195 9.08 8.23 -9.32
C LEU A 195 9.44 9.72 -9.46
N THR A 196 8.46 10.58 -9.66
CA THR A 196 8.67 12.01 -9.98
C THR A 196 8.27 12.94 -8.83
N GLU A 197 7.31 12.54 -8.02
CA GLU A 197 6.87 13.30 -6.85
C GLU A 197 7.86 13.14 -5.69
N PRO A 198 7.92 14.12 -4.75
CA PRO A 198 8.74 14.00 -3.56
C PRO A 198 8.36 12.78 -2.73
N ALA A 199 9.35 11.90 -2.46
CA ALA A 199 9.17 10.70 -1.67
C ALA A 199 9.46 10.93 -0.18
N ALA A 200 10.35 11.89 0.13
CA ALA A 200 10.72 12.24 1.49
C ALA A 200 11.25 13.68 1.55
N ARG A 201 11.35 14.19 2.77
CA ARG A 201 12.13 15.36 3.12
C ARG A 201 13.41 14.91 3.80
N LEU A 202 14.54 15.35 3.27
CA LEU A 202 15.87 15.09 3.83
C LEU A 202 16.31 16.29 4.66
N THR A 203 16.71 16.06 5.91
CA THR A 203 17.45 17.03 6.72
C THR A 203 18.86 16.51 6.95
N ALA A 204 19.86 17.27 6.48
CA ALA A 204 21.27 16.95 6.64
C ALA A 204 22.08 18.26 6.79
N GLY A 205 22.97 18.33 7.78
CA GLY A 205 23.81 19.52 8.01
C GLY A 205 23.03 20.81 8.29
N GLY A 206 21.79 20.72 8.79
CA GLY A 206 20.91 21.87 9.06
C GLY A 206 20.06 22.32 7.86
N GLU A 207 20.32 21.79 6.66
CA GLU A 207 19.51 22.05 5.47
C GLU A 207 18.40 21.02 5.30
N THR A 208 17.27 21.47 4.75
CA THR A 208 16.11 20.61 4.51
C THR A 208 15.66 20.72 3.06
N THR A 209 15.62 19.59 2.36
CA THR A 209 15.25 19.52 0.94
C THR A 209 14.23 18.40 0.69
N LEU A 210 13.36 18.59 -0.31
CA LEU A 210 12.48 17.54 -0.80
C LEU A 210 13.23 16.66 -1.79
N ILE A 211 13.18 15.35 -1.62
CA ILE A 211 13.90 14.37 -2.42
C ILE A 211 12.95 13.30 -2.98
N ARG A 212 13.32 12.77 -4.16
CA ARG A 212 12.58 11.71 -4.86
C ARG A 212 13.05 10.32 -4.44
N LEU A 213 12.31 9.30 -4.89
CA LEU A 213 12.58 7.90 -4.54
C LEU A 213 14.04 7.47 -4.84
N ALA A 214 14.60 7.86 -5.98
CA ALA A 214 15.98 7.53 -6.36
C ALA A 214 17.03 8.17 -5.43
N GLU A 215 16.76 9.40 -4.97
CA GLU A 215 17.65 10.08 -4.02
C GLU A 215 17.54 9.44 -2.62
N VAL A 216 16.34 9.02 -2.21
CA VAL A 216 16.16 8.23 -0.98
C VAL A 216 16.96 6.92 -1.05
N GLU A 217 16.88 6.19 -2.16
CA GLU A 217 17.68 4.97 -2.40
C GLU A 217 19.18 5.25 -2.26
N THR A 218 19.68 6.30 -2.91
CA THR A 218 21.10 6.72 -2.84
C THR A 218 21.52 7.02 -1.39
N ILE A 219 20.72 7.75 -0.63
CA ILE A 219 21.03 8.08 0.76
C ILE A 219 21.05 6.80 1.63
N LEU A 220 20.10 5.91 1.43
CA LEU A 220 20.04 4.65 2.17
C LEU A 220 21.22 3.72 1.83
N ALA A 221 21.79 3.82 0.63
CA ALA A 221 22.97 3.09 0.18
C ALA A 221 24.30 3.76 0.57
N SER A 222 24.30 5.04 0.93
CA SER A 222 25.53 5.84 1.16
C SER A 222 26.35 5.45 2.39
N GLY A 223 25.84 4.56 3.24
CA GLY A 223 26.47 4.23 4.51
C GLY A 223 26.33 5.30 5.61
N ALA A 224 25.66 6.41 5.36
CA ALA A 224 25.31 7.42 6.37
C ALA A 224 24.51 6.80 7.52
N LEU A 225 24.54 7.46 8.68
CA LEU A 225 23.59 7.19 9.75
C LEU A 225 22.26 7.86 9.41
N VAL A 226 21.26 7.06 9.02
CA VAL A 226 19.96 7.57 8.60
C VAL A 226 18.92 7.30 9.67
N VAL A 227 18.27 8.36 10.15
CA VAL A 227 17.05 8.27 10.96
C VAL A 227 15.85 8.41 10.03
N ASP A 228 15.20 7.29 9.74
CA ASP A 228 14.06 7.20 8.83
C ASP A 228 12.75 7.31 9.60
N ALA A 229 12.10 8.48 9.55
CA ALA A 229 10.82 8.71 10.20
C ALA A 229 9.64 8.08 9.44
N CYS A 230 9.79 7.82 8.14
CA CYS A 230 8.78 7.13 7.35
C CYS A 230 8.62 5.66 7.78
N ARG A 231 9.71 5.03 8.25
CA ARG A 231 9.74 3.62 8.70
C ARG A 231 9.99 3.46 10.19
N ARG A 232 10.27 4.56 10.90
CA ARG A 232 10.65 4.58 12.32
C ARG A 232 11.83 3.66 12.63
N THR A 233 12.88 3.75 11.81
CA THR A 233 14.12 2.99 11.95
C THR A 233 15.32 3.93 12.05
N VAL A 234 16.42 3.43 12.64
CA VAL A 234 17.74 4.05 12.53
C VAL A 234 18.65 3.04 11.84
N ARG A 235 19.35 3.46 10.81
CA ARG A 235 20.21 2.57 10.03
C ARG A 235 21.56 3.18 9.72
N GLY A 236 22.56 2.30 9.52
CA GLY A 236 23.89 2.69 9.06
C GLY A 236 24.56 1.49 8.37
N GLY A 237 24.78 1.62 7.07
CA GLY A 237 25.19 0.48 6.23
C GLY A 237 24.12 -0.62 6.25
N HIS A 238 24.54 -1.85 6.59
CA HIS A 238 23.65 -3.02 6.64
C HIS A 238 22.90 -3.18 7.97
N THR A 239 23.24 -2.40 8.98
CA THR A 239 22.61 -2.50 10.30
C THR A 239 21.36 -1.64 10.37
N ILE A 240 20.22 -2.24 10.76
CA ILE A 240 18.93 -1.56 10.93
C ILE A 240 18.44 -1.79 12.36
N VAL A 241 18.14 -0.72 13.07
CA VAL A 241 17.55 -0.72 14.39
C VAL A 241 16.09 -0.28 14.30
N PRO A 242 15.11 -1.20 14.45
CA PRO A 242 13.69 -0.85 14.38
C PRO A 242 13.26 -0.20 15.71
N LEU A 243 12.63 0.97 15.61
CA LEU A 243 12.10 1.73 16.75
C LEU A 243 10.59 2.00 16.63
N ALA A 244 9.89 1.37 15.69
CA ALA A 244 8.45 1.58 15.46
C ALA A 244 7.59 1.35 16.72
N ARG A 245 7.94 0.33 17.54
CA ARG A 245 7.27 0.02 18.81
C ARG A 245 7.81 0.79 20.02
N ARG A 246 8.75 1.72 19.80
CA ARG A 246 9.41 2.50 20.84
C ARG A 246 9.38 3.99 20.52
N PRO A 247 8.19 4.64 20.50
CA PRO A 247 8.02 5.99 20.00
C PRO A 247 8.86 7.03 20.74
N VAL A 248 9.07 6.86 22.04
CA VAL A 248 9.92 7.77 22.84
C VAL A 248 11.37 7.68 22.40
N LEU A 249 11.90 6.46 22.22
CA LEU A 249 13.28 6.28 21.74
C LEU A 249 13.46 6.84 20.33
N PHE A 250 12.45 6.64 19.46
CA PHE A 250 12.50 7.18 18.11
C PHE A 250 12.49 8.72 18.12
N ALA A 251 11.64 9.36 18.93
CA ALA A 251 11.59 10.81 19.06
C ALA A 251 12.93 11.40 19.56
N LEU A 252 13.57 10.73 20.52
CA LEU A 252 14.89 11.13 21.01
C LEU A 252 15.98 10.95 19.94
N ALA A 253 16.00 9.82 19.22
CA ALA A 253 16.95 9.58 18.13
C ALA A 253 16.80 10.63 17.02
N LYS A 254 15.56 10.93 16.61
CA LYS A 254 15.26 11.96 15.62
C LYS A 254 15.75 13.34 16.06
N ALA A 255 15.43 13.73 17.29
CA ALA A 255 15.84 15.03 17.83
C ALA A 255 17.37 15.20 17.85
N LEU A 256 18.10 14.17 18.28
CA LEU A 256 19.56 14.18 18.30
C LEU A 256 20.18 14.21 16.89
N ALA A 257 19.58 13.49 15.95
CA ALA A 257 20.05 13.44 14.56
C ALA A 257 19.79 14.78 13.82
N GLU A 258 18.65 15.43 14.07
CA GLU A 258 18.32 16.74 13.47
C GLU A 258 19.27 17.85 13.94
N ALA A 259 19.80 17.74 15.15
CA ALA A 259 20.72 18.73 15.73
C ALA A 259 22.19 18.44 15.38
N TRP A 260 22.50 17.27 14.82
CA TRP A 260 23.88 16.91 14.52
C TRP A 260 24.58 17.91 13.56
N PRO A 261 25.85 18.32 13.81
CA PRO A 261 26.81 17.79 14.80
C PRO A 261 26.69 18.40 16.21
N GLY A 262 25.74 19.29 16.46
CA GLY A 262 25.50 19.91 17.76
C GLY A 262 24.82 18.98 18.77
N ASP A 263 24.52 19.53 19.94
CA ASP A 263 23.79 18.85 21.00
C ASP A 263 22.33 19.31 21.10
N VAL A 264 21.55 18.61 21.90
CA VAL A 264 20.14 18.96 22.19
C VAL A 264 19.97 19.08 23.69
N SER A 265 19.42 20.23 24.13
CA SER A 265 19.18 20.48 25.54
C SER A 265 18.21 19.47 26.15
N ARG A 266 18.39 19.17 27.45
CA ARG A 266 17.50 18.28 28.21
C ARG A 266 16.05 18.70 28.12
N ARG A 267 15.79 20.02 28.17
CA ARG A 267 14.46 20.59 28.05
C ARG A 267 13.82 20.28 26.69
N THR A 268 14.55 20.47 25.62
CA THR A 268 14.08 20.17 24.25
C THR A 268 13.78 18.68 24.07
N LEU A 269 14.67 17.80 24.57
CA LEU A 269 14.46 16.36 24.50
C LEU A 269 13.22 15.91 25.29
N ILE A 270 12.98 16.47 26.49
CA ILE A 270 11.78 16.19 27.27
C ILE A 270 10.53 16.63 26.51
N ALA A 271 10.51 17.86 25.96
CA ALA A 271 9.36 18.37 25.22
C ALA A 271 9.03 17.50 24.01
N ARG A 272 10.05 17.08 23.22
CA ARG A 272 9.85 16.23 22.02
C ARG A 272 9.46 14.79 22.36
N ALA A 273 10.02 14.20 23.43
CA ALA A 273 9.80 12.81 23.76
C ALA A 273 8.51 12.56 24.55
N PHE A 274 8.12 13.46 25.45
CA PHE A 274 7.02 13.24 26.39
C PHE A 274 5.79 14.12 26.14
N ARG A 275 5.83 15.02 25.14
CA ARG A 275 4.74 15.96 24.79
C ARG A 275 4.22 16.78 25.99
N GLY A 276 5.07 16.95 27.03
CA GLY A 276 4.76 17.73 28.23
C GLY A 276 5.16 19.19 28.09
N LYS A 277 4.34 20.11 28.62
CA LYS A 277 4.61 21.56 28.57
C LYS A 277 5.66 21.98 29.62
N ASP A 278 5.78 21.25 30.74
CA ASP A 278 6.69 21.56 31.83
C ASP A 278 7.64 20.39 32.16
N ALA A 279 8.93 20.69 32.21
CA ALA A 279 9.97 19.72 32.55
C ALA A 279 10.19 19.72 34.07
N ASP A 280 9.56 18.81 34.78
CA ASP A 280 9.79 18.55 36.21
C ASP A 280 10.93 17.53 36.45
N ASP A 281 11.28 17.29 37.72
CA ASP A 281 12.33 16.35 38.08
C ASP A 281 12.00 14.90 37.72
N SER A 282 10.73 14.53 37.67
CA SER A 282 10.24 13.22 37.20
C SER A 282 10.58 13.01 35.71
N HIS A 283 10.35 14.04 34.89
CA HIS A 283 10.71 14.00 33.47
C HIS A 283 12.22 13.91 33.24
N ARG A 284 13.03 14.55 34.09
CA ARG A 284 14.51 14.45 34.01
C ARG A 284 15.00 13.03 34.34
N ALA A 285 14.44 12.42 35.40
CA ALA A 285 14.77 11.04 35.75
C ALA A 285 14.35 10.08 34.63
N ARG A 286 13.16 10.24 34.08
CA ARG A 286 12.66 9.45 32.97
C ARG A 286 13.53 9.62 31.73
N LEU A 287 13.95 10.83 31.37
CA LEU A 287 14.84 11.09 30.23
C LEU A 287 16.16 10.31 30.38
N ARG A 288 16.77 10.27 31.58
CA ARG A 288 18.01 9.49 31.81
C ARG A 288 17.82 8.01 31.51
N VAL A 289 16.69 7.42 31.93
CA VAL A 289 16.36 6.02 31.66
C VAL A 289 16.18 5.79 30.15
N GLU A 290 15.43 6.64 29.47
CA GLU A 290 15.18 6.47 28.04
C GLU A 290 16.45 6.72 27.19
N ILE A 291 17.32 7.64 27.57
CA ILE A 291 18.65 7.82 26.95
C ILE A 291 19.51 6.56 27.15
N GLY A 292 19.48 5.95 28.34
CA GLY A 292 20.16 4.67 28.58
C GLY A 292 19.67 3.55 27.67
N ARG A 293 18.35 3.45 27.49
CA ARG A 293 17.72 2.50 26.55
C ARG A 293 18.08 2.79 25.10
N LEU A 294 18.12 4.07 24.73
CA LEU A 294 18.48 4.49 23.36
C LEU A 294 19.96 4.19 23.07
N ARG A 295 20.88 4.44 24.01
CA ARG A 295 22.29 4.04 23.91
C ARG A 295 22.43 2.55 23.64
N ALA A 296 21.73 1.73 24.43
CA ALA A 296 21.75 0.27 24.24
C ALA A 296 21.22 -0.13 22.85
N ALA A 297 20.16 0.50 22.38
CA ALA A 297 19.56 0.20 21.06
C ALA A 297 20.47 0.65 19.91
N LEU A 298 21.12 1.82 20.00
CA LEU A 298 21.96 2.38 18.94
C LEU A 298 23.43 1.98 19.05
N ARG A 299 23.83 1.20 20.04
CA ARG A 299 25.21 0.76 20.23
C ARG A 299 25.94 0.24 18.98
N PRO A 300 25.27 -0.42 18.02
CA PRO A 300 25.94 -0.84 16.79
C PRO A 300 26.22 0.30 15.80
N LEU A 301 25.59 1.46 15.97
CA LEU A 301 25.54 2.54 14.97
C LEU A 301 26.16 3.85 15.44
N ALA A 302 25.94 4.21 16.70
CA ALA A 302 26.33 5.50 17.25
C ALA A 302 26.39 5.48 18.78
N ASP A 303 27.19 6.39 19.35
CA ASP A 303 27.20 6.73 20.77
C ASP A 303 26.34 7.97 21.05
N ILE A 304 25.87 8.09 22.29
CA ILE A 304 25.16 9.28 22.76
C ILE A 304 25.91 9.80 23.98
N GLY A 305 26.66 10.89 23.79
CA GLY A 305 27.42 11.57 24.83
C GLY A 305 26.55 12.53 25.65
N ALA A 306 26.87 12.70 26.94
CA ALA A 306 26.31 13.77 27.76
C ALA A 306 27.12 15.05 27.52
N THR A 307 26.43 16.20 27.38
CA THR A 307 27.01 17.54 27.31
C THR A 307 26.59 18.35 28.53
N PRO A 308 27.18 19.52 28.77
CA PRO A 308 26.74 20.42 29.85
C PRO A 308 25.24 20.69 29.79
N ASP A 309 24.71 20.97 28.61
CA ASP A 309 23.30 21.34 28.42
C ASP A 309 22.38 20.16 28.12
N GLY A 310 22.90 19.06 27.57
CA GLY A 310 22.04 17.98 27.10
C GLY A 310 22.74 16.70 26.70
N PHE A 311 22.52 16.30 25.44
CA PHE A 311 23.10 15.11 24.83
C PHE A 311 23.42 15.35 23.36
N ALA A 312 24.50 14.74 22.89
CA ALA A 312 24.96 14.77 21.51
C ALA A 312 25.05 13.37 20.92
N LEU A 313 24.78 13.23 19.62
CA LEU A 313 24.91 11.98 18.85
C LEU A 313 26.28 11.93 18.18
N THR A 314 27.00 10.84 18.35
CA THR A 314 28.30 10.59 17.73
C THR A 314 28.20 9.32 16.87
N PRO A 315 28.04 9.44 15.55
CA PRO A 315 28.00 8.28 14.66
C PRO A 315 29.33 7.52 14.65
N HIS A 316 29.29 6.20 14.64
CA HIS A 316 30.47 5.39 14.47
C HIS A 316 31.06 5.57 13.04
N HIS A 317 32.36 5.40 12.89
CA HIS A 317 33.10 5.48 11.63
C HIS A 317 32.99 6.85 10.94
N ASN A 318 32.80 7.91 11.71
CA ASN A 318 32.67 9.30 11.19
C ASN A 318 31.62 9.47 10.06
N ARG A 319 30.52 8.75 10.19
CA ARG A 319 29.43 8.78 9.20
C ARG A 319 28.70 10.13 9.25
N LYS A 320 28.27 10.60 8.10
CA LYS A 320 27.31 11.72 8.02
C LYS A 320 25.98 11.29 8.59
N VAL A 321 25.22 12.22 9.16
CA VAL A 321 23.88 12.00 9.67
C VAL A 321 22.86 12.58 8.71
N ALA A 322 21.83 11.82 8.44
CA ALA A 322 20.69 12.23 7.62
C ALA A 322 19.38 11.86 8.33
N VAL A 323 18.39 12.73 8.27
CA VAL A 323 17.03 12.47 8.77
C VAL A 323 16.08 12.49 7.60
N LEU A 324 15.37 11.39 7.40
CA LEU A 324 14.29 11.30 6.40
C LEU A 324 12.95 11.44 7.12
N THR A 325 12.14 12.39 6.68
CA THR A 325 10.76 12.60 7.17
C THR A 325 9.79 12.54 5.99
N PRO A 326 8.48 12.30 6.24
CA PRO A 326 7.47 12.44 5.20
C PRO A 326 7.59 13.79 4.47
N PRO A 327 7.27 13.85 3.17
CA PRO A 327 7.40 15.09 2.39
C PRO A 327 6.48 16.20 2.89
N VAL A 328 5.40 15.85 3.58
CA VAL A 328 4.46 16.78 4.23
C VAL A 328 4.62 16.70 5.75
N ASP A 329 4.72 17.84 6.42
CA ASP A 329 4.75 17.92 7.88
C ASP A 329 3.32 17.82 8.43
N ASP A 330 2.84 16.60 8.52
CA ASP A 330 1.55 16.30 9.14
C ASP A 330 1.76 15.16 10.15
N PRO A 331 1.28 15.29 11.40
CA PRO A 331 1.34 14.22 12.39
C PRO A 331 0.64 12.94 11.92
N ASP A 332 -0.28 13.08 10.96
CA ASP A 332 -1.06 12.01 10.34
C ASP A 332 -0.58 11.66 8.91
N ALA A 333 0.67 12.06 8.57
CA ALA A 333 1.27 11.84 7.24
C ALA A 333 1.23 10.38 6.79
N ASP A 334 1.37 9.43 7.71
CA ASP A 334 1.30 7.99 7.38
C ASP A 334 -0.12 7.60 6.89
N VAL A 335 -1.17 8.16 7.50
CA VAL A 335 -2.56 7.98 7.06
C VAL A 335 -2.80 8.66 5.73
N MET A 336 -2.31 9.91 5.60
CA MET A 336 -2.40 10.69 4.37
C MET A 336 -1.72 10.00 3.18
N ALA A 337 -0.54 9.41 3.40
CA ALA A 337 0.20 8.69 2.36
C ALA A 337 -0.57 7.49 1.81
N LEU A 338 -1.36 6.80 2.64
CA LEU A 338 -2.22 5.71 2.17
C LEU A 338 -3.46 6.24 1.44
N LEU A 339 -4.07 7.32 1.95
CA LEU A 339 -5.25 7.93 1.33
C LEU A 339 -4.92 8.64 -0.01
N ALA A 340 -3.65 9.00 -0.21
CA ALA A 340 -3.17 9.63 -1.45
C ALA A 340 -3.29 8.74 -2.70
N ASP A 341 -3.55 7.43 -2.53
CA ASP A 341 -3.86 6.53 -3.65
C ASP A 341 -5.23 6.82 -4.28
N GLY A 342 -6.02 7.72 -3.69
CA GLY A 342 -7.37 8.11 -4.15
C GLY A 342 -8.46 7.10 -3.85
N GLU A 343 -8.12 6.00 -3.17
CA GLU A 343 -9.04 4.91 -2.88
C GLU A 343 -9.81 5.11 -1.57
N ALA A 344 -10.94 4.43 -1.46
CA ALA A 344 -11.79 4.50 -0.28
C ALA A 344 -11.36 3.49 0.80
N TRP A 345 -10.76 3.98 1.88
CA TRP A 345 -10.23 3.16 2.97
C TRP A 345 -11.19 3.03 4.15
N SER A 346 -11.26 1.84 4.76
CA SER A 346 -11.84 1.69 6.09
C SER A 346 -10.78 1.98 7.18
N SER A 347 -11.21 2.45 8.36
CA SER A 347 -10.28 2.66 9.49
C SER A 347 -9.58 1.37 9.93
N SER A 348 -10.24 0.22 9.79
CA SER A 348 -9.63 -1.09 10.09
C SER A 348 -8.58 -1.48 9.05
N ALA A 349 -8.80 -1.20 7.77
CA ALA A 349 -7.82 -1.47 6.72
C ALA A 349 -6.57 -0.58 6.87
N LEU A 350 -6.76 0.70 7.17
CA LEU A 350 -5.66 1.61 7.49
C LEU A 350 -4.87 1.14 8.72
N ALA A 351 -5.56 0.66 9.77
CA ALA A 351 -4.91 0.14 10.96
C ALA A 351 -4.02 -1.08 10.65
N ILE A 352 -4.50 -1.99 9.79
CA ILE A 352 -3.74 -3.16 9.32
C ILE A 352 -2.54 -2.70 8.49
N ALA A 353 -2.74 -1.77 7.55
CA ALA A 353 -1.68 -1.29 6.65
C ALA A 353 -0.58 -0.51 7.39
N LEU A 354 -0.93 0.17 8.49
CA LEU A 354 -0.01 0.96 9.32
C LEU A 354 0.56 0.19 10.53
N ASP A 355 0.21 -1.08 10.71
CA ASP A 355 0.54 -1.89 11.90
C ASP A 355 0.26 -1.13 13.22
N THR A 356 -0.93 -0.52 13.30
CA THR A 356 -1.34 0.30 14.45
C THR A 356 -2.77 -0.02 14.90
N SER A 357 -3.20 0.56 16.04
CA SER A 357 -4.56 0.34 16.53
C SER A 357 -5.59 1.11 15.70
N GLN A 358 -6.77 0.51 15.50
CA GLN A 358 -7.89 1.19 14.82
C GLN A 358 -8.29 2.50 15.54
N ARG A 359 -8.15 2.55 16.87
CA ARG A 359 -8.42 3.76 17.67
C ARG A 359 -7.45 4.90 17.34
N THR A 360 -6.17 4.59 17.11
CA THR A 360 -5.15 5.57 16.70
C THR A 360 -5.49 6.13 15.33
N VAL A 361 -5.82 5.24 14.38
CA VAL A 361 -6.21 5.64 13.03
C VAL A 361 -7.49 6.48 13.04
N GLN A 362 -8.50 6.07 13.83
CA GLN A 362 -9.76 6.81 13.91
C GLN A 362 -9.53 8.25 14.40
N ARG A 363 -8.66 8.44 15.40
CA ARG A 363 -8.31 9.77 15.91
C ARG A 363 -7.62 10.61 14.84
N ALA A 364 -6.69 10.03 14.08
CA ALA A 364 -6.03 10.69 12.97
C ALA A 364 -7.03 11.11 11.88
N LEU A 365 -7.93 10.19 11.50
CA LEU A 365 -8.97 10.46 10.51
C LEU A 365 -9.97 11.54 10.95
N ASP A 366 -10.34 11.56 12.22
CA ASP A 366 -11.23 12.59 12.77
C ASP A 366 -10.53 13.97 12.74
N THR A 367 -9.25 14.05 13.12
CA THR A 367 -8.44 15.29 13.01
C THR A 367 -8.33 15.76 11.56
N LEU A 368 -8.03 14.85 10.62
CA LEU A 368 -7.91 15.17 9.19
C LEU A 368 -9.27 15.58 8.58
N ALA A 369 -10.38 15.01 9.08
CA ALA A 369 -11.72 15.38 8.63
C ALA A 369 -12.13 16.77 9.15
N GLU A 370 -11.79 17.11 10.39
CA GLU A 370 -11.98 18.46 10.95
C GLU A 370 -11.17 19.52 10.17
N ALA A 371 -9.98 19.15 9.71
CA ALA A 371 -9.16 19.99 8.83
C ALA A 371 -9.65 20.04 7.37
N GLY A 372 -10.70 19.27 7.01
CA GLY A 372 -11.22 19.17 5.63
C GLY A 372 -10.32 18.41 4.66
N THR A 373 -9.26 17.78 5.15
CA THR A 373 -8.27 17.07 4.33
C THR A 373 -8.78 15.71 3.86
N VAL A 374 -9.67 15.06 4.63
CA VAL A 374 -10.30 13.80 4.26
C VAL A 374 -11.81 13.89 4.44
N GLN A 375 -12.53 13.04 3.71
CA GLN A 375 -13.99 12.94 3.80
C GLN A 375 -14.39 11.49 4.11
N SER A 376 -15.48 11.33 4.86
CA SER A 376 -16.03 10.00 5.11
C SER A 376 -17.37 9.81 4.40
N HIS A 377 -17.57 8.62 3.86
CA HIS A 377 -18.79 8.19 3.20
C HIS A 377 -19.32 6.91 3.87
N GLY A 378 -20.63 6.74 3.92
CA GLY A 378 -21.28 5.60 4.55
C GLY A 378 -21.35 5.70 6.09
N ARG A 379 -21.87 4.64 6.74
CA ARG A 379 -22.07 4.57 8.20
C ARG A 379 -21.62 3.22 8.77
N GLY A 380 -21.22 3.20 10.03
CA GLY A 380 -20.82 1.99 10.74
C GLY A 380 -19.68 1.23 10.02
N ARG A 381 -19.84 -0.07 9.80
CA ARG A 381 -18.83 -0.91 9.13
C ARG A 381 -18.63 -0.57 7.64
N ALA A 382 -19.59 0.10 7.02
CA ALA A 382 -19.50 0.56 5.64
C ALA A 382 -18.85 1.96 5.51
N ARG A 383 -18.47 2.61 6.63
CA ARG A 383 -17.80 3.92 6.59
C ARG A 383 -16.45 3.79 5.89
N ARG A 384 -16.24 4.64 4.87
CA ARG A 384 -15.00 4.73 4.10
C ARG A 384 -14.48 6.15 4.15
N TRP A 385 -13.17 6.28 4.06
CA TRP A 385 -12.44 7.53 4.11
C TRP A 385 -11.70 7.73 2.79
N THR A 386 -11.82 8.91 2.22
CA THR A 386 -11.14 9.32 0.98
C THR A 386 -10.56 10.70 1.16
N MET A 387 -9.54 11.05 0.39
CA MET A 387 -9.20 12.45 0.20
C MET A 387 -10.32 13.12 -0.62
N PRO A 388 -10.59 14.45 -0.42
CA PRO A 388 -11.54 15.19 -1.28
C PRO A 388 -11.16 15.01 -2.74
N PRO A 389 -12.14 15.04 -3.66
CA PRO A 389 -12.01 14.47 -4.98
C PRO A 389 -10.82 15.07 -5.72
N ILE A 390 -9.80 14.25 -5.94
CA ILE A 390 -8.96 14.39 -7.10
C ILE A 390 -9.86 13.91 -8.25
N ALA A 391 -10.23 14.82 -9.14
CA ALA A 391 -11.06 14.51 -10.27
C ALA A 391 -10.42 13.37 -11.07
N GLY A 392 -11.14 12.26 -11.21
CA GLY A 392 -10.72 11.12 -12.01
C GLY A 392 -10.47 9.86 -11.18
N PHE A 393 -11.55 9.26 -10.73
CA PHE A 393 -11.52 7.93 -10.12
C PHE A 393 -11.60 6.89 -11.23
N THR A 394 -10.49 6.23 -11.51
CA THR A 394 -10.49 5.07 -12.40
C THR A 394 -9.69 3.96 -11.76
N THR A 395 -10.31 3.26 -10.83
CA THR A 395 -9.77 1.96 -10.45
C THR A 395 -10.16 0.95 -11.52
N THR A 396 -9.17 0.48 -12.22
CA THR A 396 -9.37 -0.58 -13.21
C THR A 396 -9.53 -1.90 -12.47
N LEU A 397 -10.75 -2.33 -12.31
CA LEU A 397 -11.06 -3.73 -12.02
C LEU A 397 -10.79 -4.51 -13.30
N LEU A 398 -9.57 -5.00 -13.45
CA LEU A 398 -9.22 -5.98 -14.47
C LEU A 398 -9.68 -7.35 -13.97
N LEU A 399 -10.99 -7.53 -13.92
CA LEU A 399 -11.54 -8.85 -13.69
C LEU A 399 -11.23 -9.71 -14.92
N PRO A 400 -10.67 -10.91 -14.73
CA PRO A 400 -10.46 -11.81 -15.86
C PRO A 400 -11.81 -12.07 -16.51
N ALA A 401 -11.90 -11.79 -17.81
CA ALA A 401 -13.09 -12.16 -18.55
C ALA A 401 -13.33 -13.68 -18.36
N PRO A 402 -14.57 -14.11 -18.09
CA PRO A 402 -14.87 -15.51 -18.11
C PRO A 402 -14.50 -16.00 -19.52
N LEU A 403 -13.53 -16.93 -19.57
CA LEU A 403 -13.23 -17.59 -20.82
C LEU A 403 -14.49 -18.32 -21.27
N PRO A 404 -14.83 -18.27 -22.56
CA PRO A 404 -15.80 -19.21 -23.10
C PRO A 404 -15.33 -20.61 -22.73
N ASP A 405 -16.23 -21.37 -22.13
CA ASP A 405 -15.95 -22.73 -21.72
C ASP A 405 -15.37 -23.52 -22.89
N GLY A 406 -14.17 -24.09 -22.70
CA GLY A 406 -13.68 -25.18 -23.50
C GLY A 406 -14.32 -26.47 -23.04
#